data_9936597724c2a0e4e725c9918a7a65bf
#
_entry.id   9936597724c2a0e4e725c9918a7a65bf
#
_cell.length_a   1.000
_cell.length_b   1.000
_cell.length_c   1.000
_cell.angle_alpha   90.00
_cell.angle_beta   90.00
_cell.angle_gamma   90.00
#
_symmetry.space_group_name_H-M   'P 1'
#
loop_
_entity.id
_entity.type
_entity.pdbx_description
1 polymer ?
#
loop_
_entity_poly.entity_id
_entity_poly.type
_entity_poly.pdbx_seq_one_letter_code
_entity_poly.pdbx_strand_id
1 'polypeptide(L)'
;MQLLKDRIRAEGRVLPGNIIKVDGFLNHRVDTKLMREMAKEFGRLFDLTGLTAVLTVEASGIALGAICAEEFGVPLIFAKKAKSDNIEGGLYQSEIFSYTHKKKVTLL
;
A
#
# COMPACT_ATOMS: atom_id res chain seq x y z
N MET A 1 6.03 -15.24 1.83
CA MET A 1 4.80 -15.59 2.57
C MET A 1 3.94 -16.51 1.74
N GLN A 2 3.82 -17.73 2.19
CA GLN A 2 3.14 -18.77 1.39
C GLN A 2 1.64 -18.50 1.22
N LEU A 3 0.99 -17.97 2.26
CA LEU A 3 -0.43 -17.64 2.20
C LEU A 3 -0.76 -16.67 1.05
N LEU A 4 0.04 -15.63 0.88
CA LEU A 4 -0.13 -14.67 -0.20
C LEU A 4 0.14 -15.30 -1.57
N LYS A 5 1.18 -16.11 -1.69
CA LYS A 5 1.51 -16.82 -2.94
C LYS A 5 0.38 -17.74 -3.36
N ASP A 6 -0.19 -18.48 -2.44
CA ASP A 6 -1.30 -19.40 -2.70
C ASP A 6 -2.54 -18.63 -3.15
N ARG A 7 -2.80 -17.48 -2.53
CA ARG A 7 -3.95 -16.66 -2.90
C ARG A 7 -3.81 -16.06 -4.29
N ILE A 8 -2.61 -15.59 -4.64
CA ILE A 8 -2.32 -15.09 -5.99
C ILE A 8 -2.50 -16.18 -7.02
N ARG A 9 -2.05 -17.40 -6.76
CA ARG A 9 -2.22 -18.52 -7.67
C ARG A 9 -3.68 -18.93 -7.84
N ALA A 10 -4.46 -18.87 -6.75
CA ALA A 10 -5.87 -19.29 -6.77
C ALA A 10 -6.80 -18.26 -7.41
N GLU A 11 -6.56 -16.96 -7.16
CA GLU A 11 -7.50 -15.89 -7.52
C GLU A 11 -6.89 -14.81 -8.39
N GLY A 12 -5.56 -14.74 -8.51
CA GLY A 12 -4.89 -13.78 -9.37
C GLY A 12 -5.05 -14.15 -10.84
N ARG A 13 -5.01 -13.13 -11.70
CA ARG A 13 -5.07 -13.31 -13.15
C ARG A 13 -3.86 -12.66 -13.79
N VAL A 14 -3.21 -13.35 -14.71
CA VAL A 14 -2.10 -12.80 -15.47
C VAL A 14 -2.63 -12.30 -16.80
N LEU A 15 -2.39 -11.04 -17.09
CA LEU A 15 -2.77 -10.38 -18.33
C LEU A 15 -1.55 -10.15 -19.21
N PRO A 16 -1.72 -9.89 -20.53
CA PRO A 16 -0.60 -9.55 -21.41
C PRO A 16 0.18 -8.35 -20.87
N GLY A 17 1.51 -8.35 -21.08
CA GLY A 17 2.38 -7.28 -20.58
C GLY A 17 2.86 -7.47 -19.14
N ASN A 18 2.85 -8.71 -18.64
CA ASN A 18 3.28 -9.05 -17.28
C ASN A 18 2.45 -8.35 -16.19
N ILE A 19 1.16 -8.18 -16.44
CA ILE A 19 0.24 -7.59 -15.48
C ILE A 19 -0.42 -8.70 -14.68
N ILE A 20 -0.38 -8.58 -13.35
CA ILE A 20 -1.07 -9.49 -12.44
C ILE A 20 -2.27 -8.75 -11.86
N LYS A 21 -3.45 -9.32 -12.04
CA LYS A 21 -4.70 -8.74 -11.56
C LYS A 21 -5.07 -9.37 -10.22
N VAL A 22 -5.17 -8.55 -9.19
CA VAL A 22 -5.41 -8.98 -7.80
C VAL A 22 -6.58 -8.21 -7.16
N ASP A 23 -7.49 -7.69 -7.99
CA ASP A 23 -8.58 -6.82 -7.56
C ASP A 23 -9.52 -7.48 -6.55
N GLY A 24 -9.64 -8.79 -6.59
CA GLY A 24 -10.60 -9.52 -5.78
C GLY A 24 -10.20 -9.64 -4.31
N PHE A 25 -8.95 -9.31 -3.96
CA PHE A 25 -8.49 -9.49 -2.57
C PHE A 25 -7.47 -8.44 -2.09
N LEU A 26 -6.89 -7.63 -2.96
CA LEU A 26 -5.88 -6.66 -2.53
C LEU A 26 -6.23 -5.20 -2.81
N ASN A 27 -6.59 -4.84 -4.04
CA ASN A 27 -6.61 -3.43 -4.43
C ASN A 27 -7.96 -2.89 -4.91
N HIS A 28 -9.01 -3.69 -4.82
CA HIS A 28 -10.38 -3.24 -5.05
C HIS A 28 -11.30 -3.82 -3.98
N ARG A 29 -11.49 -5.14 -3.99
CA ARG A 29 -12.00 -5.83 -2.83
C ARG A 29 -10.81 -6.15 -1.93
N VAL A 30 -10.88 -5.77 -0.66
CA VAL A 30 -9.76 -5.91 0.27
C VAL A 30 -10.06 -7.01 1.27
N ASP A 31 -9.26 -8.08 1.25
CA ASP A 31 -9.33 -9.11 2.27
C ASP A 31 -8.49 -8.68 3.47
N THR A 32 -9.16 -8.16 4.49
CA THR A 32 -8.47 -7.61 5.66
C THR A 32 -7.76 -8.65 6.49
N LYS A 33 -8.25 -9.88 6.51
CA LYS A 33 -7.56 -10.98 7.21
C LYS A 33 -6.24 -11.31 6.54
N LEU A 34 -6.22 -11.36 5.20
CA LEU A 34 -5.00 -11.56 4.44
C LEU A 34 -4.02 -10.43 4.70
N MET A 35 -4.49 -9.18 4.67
CA MET A 35 -3.62 -8.02 4.92
C MET A 35 -3.04 -8.02 6.33
N ARG A 36 -3.79 -8.49 7.32
CA ARG A 36 -3.28 -8.60 8.69
C ARG A 36 -2.15 -9.63 8.77
N GLU A 37 -2.31 -10.75 8.09
CA GLU A 37 -1.23 -11.74 8.02
C GLU A 37 0.00 -11.19 7.28
N MET A 38 -0.23 -10.39 6.23
CA MET A 38 0.87 -9.69 5.55
C MET A 38 1.58 -8.70 6.48
N ALA A 39 0.83 -7.96 7.29
CA ALA A 39 1.42 -7.03 8.26
C ALA A 39 2.27 -7.76 9.29
N LYS A 40 1.82 -8.91 9.79
CA LYS A 40 2.61 -9.74 10.70
C LYS A 40 3.88 -10.22 10.05
N GLU A 41 3.82 -10.61 8.78
CA GLU A 41 4.99 -11.03 8.02
C GLU A 41 6.01 -9.90 7.87
N PHE A 42 5.56 -8.68 7.60
CA PHE A 42 6.45 -7.52 7.58
C PHE A 42 7.13 -7.30 8.93
N GLY A 43 6.38 -7.44 10.04
CA GLY A 43 6.94 -7.34 11.39
C GLY A 43 8.01 -8.39 11.66
N ARG A 44 7.88 -9.57 11.05
CA ARG A 44 8.86 -10.66 11.16
C ARG A 44 10.11 -10.40 10.29
N LEU A 45 9.93 -9.78 9.12
CA LEU A 45 11.00 -9.61 8.14
C LEU A 45 11.88 -8.37 8.39
N PHE A 46 11.32 -7.35 9.03
CA PHE A 46 12.01 -6.08 9.21
C PHE A 46 12.26 -5.77 10.68
N ASP A 47 13.37 -5.10 10.96
CA ASP A 47 13.63 -4.57 12.30
C ASP A 47 12.80 -3.29 12.47
N LEU A 48 11.85 -3.35 13.39
CA LEU A 48 10.94 -2.24 13.66
C LEU A 48 11.41 -1.34 14.83
N THR A 49 12.63 -1.54 15.33
CA THR A 49 13.19 -0.72 16.41
C THR A 49 13.23 0.74 15.97
N GLY A 50 12.62 1.63 16.76
CA GLY A 50 12.59 3.05 16.45
C GLY A 50 11.56 3.45 15.38
N LEU A 51 10.69 2.54 14.96
CA LEU A 51 9.63 2.86 14.00
C LEU A 51 8.68 3.90 14.59
N THR A 52 8.43 4.99 13.86
CA THR A 52 7.56 6.08 14.30
C THR A 52 6.30 6.24 13.46
N ALA A 53 6.30 5.73 12.24
CA ALA A 53 5.15 5.81 11.34
C ALA A 53 5.29 4.81 10.20
N VAL A 54 4.17 4.49 9.56
CA VAL A 54 4.13 3.78 8.29
C VAL A 54 3.83 4.79 7.20
N LEU A 55 4.57 4.76 6.11
CA LEU A 55 4.35 5.63 4.94
C LEU A 55 3.86 4.80 3.76
N THR A 56 2.83 5.28 3.12
CA THR A 56 2.29 4.65 1.90
C THR A 56 1.83 5.72 0.91
N VAL A 57 1.25 5.29 -0.20
CA VAL A 57 0.77 6.17 -1.26
C VAL A 57 -0.69 5.82 -1.58
N GLU A 58 -1.52 6.86 -1.79
CA GLU A 58 -2.90 6.63 -2.21
C GLU A 58 -2.95 5.99 -3.61
N ALA A 59 -3.99 5.28 -4.00
CA ALA A 59 -5.12 4.99 -3.12
C ALA A 59 -5.03 3.56 -2.59
N SER A 60 -4.59 2.59 -3.39
CA SER A 60 -4.58 1.17 -3.04
C SER A 60 -3.66 0.83 -1.88
N GLY A 61 -2.64 1.64 -1.62
CA GLY A 61 -1.71 1.42 -0.52
C GLY A 61 -2.27 1.79 0.86
N ILE A 62 -3.36 2.56 0.91
CA ILE A 62 -3.90 3.05 2.19
C ILE A 62 -4.40 1.90 3.06
N ALA A 63 -5.13 0.94 2.48
CA ALA A 63 -5.69 -0.17 3.25
C ALA A 63 -4.60 -1.01 3.90
N LEU A 64 -3.61 -1.44 3.14
CA LEU A 64 -2.49 -2.23 3.67
C LEU A 64 -1.67 -1.41 4.67
N GLY A 65 -1.41 -0.14 4.35
CA GLY A 65 -0.67 0.74 5.24
C GLY A 65 -1.36 0.93 6.58
N ALA A 66 -2.69 1.12 6.58
CA ALA A 66 -3.46 1.28 7.81
C ALA A 66 -3.42 0.02 8.68
N ILE A 67 -3.53 -1.15 8.08
CA ILE A 67 -3.48 -2.41 8.81
C ILE A 67 -2.08 -2.65 9.38
N CYS A 68 -1.03 -2.34 8.62
CA CYS A 68 0.34 -2.42 9.12
C CYS A 68 0.59 -1.44 10.28
N ALA A 69 0.12 -0.20 10.14
CA ALA A 69 0.27 0.82 11.18
C ALA A 69 -0.42 0.39 12.48
N GLU A 70 -1.62 -0.16 12.37
CA GLU A 70 -2.33 -0.70 13.53
C GLU A 70 -1.55 -1.85 14.18
N GLU A 71 -1.05 -2.79 13.40
CA GLU A 71 -0.28 -3.93 13.90
C GLU A 71 0.99 -3.48 14.63
N PHE A 72 1.65 -2.44 14.13
CA PHE A 72 2.91 -1.93 14.69
C PHE A 72 2.70 -0.86 15.77
N GLY A 73 1.48 -0.42 15.98
CA GLY A 73 1.17 0.59 17.01
C GLY A 73 1.67 1.99 16.69
N VAL A 74 1.71 2.36 15.42
CA VAL A 74 2.19 3.68 14.96
C VAL A 74 1.16 4.30 14.01
N PRO A 75 1.24 5.63 13.78
CA PRO A 75 0.35 6.26 12.81
C PRO A 75 0.70 5.91 11.36
N LEU A 76 -0.29 6.06 10.49
CA LEU A 76 -0.11 5.99 9.04
C LEU A 76 -0.02 7.39 8.47
N ILE A 77 0.95 7.58 7.57
CA ILE A 77 1.04 8.76 6.73
C ILE A 77 0.93 8.30 5.29
N PHE A 78 0.07 8.94 4.49
CA PHE A 78 0.00 8.59 3.08
C PHE A 78 0.24 9.81 2.19
N ALA A 79 1.07 9.60 1.17
CA ALA A 79 1.32 10.60 0.15
C ALA A 79 0.11 10.72 -0.77
N LYS A 80 -0.23 11.95 -1.12
CA LYS A 80 -1.36 12.26 -2.00
C LYS A 80 -0.85 12.63 -3.38
N LYS A 81 -1.64 12.31 -4.40
CA LYS A 81 -1.34 12.67 -5.78
C LYS A 81 -1.71 14.10 -6.12
N ALA A 82 -2.47 14.75 -5.25
CA ALA A 82 -2.85 16.14 -5.39
C ALA A 82 -2.90 16.79 -4.02
N LYS A 83 -2.53 18.09 -3.94
CA LYS A 83 -2.55 18.83 -2.69
C LYS A 83 -3.98 18.96 -2.17
N SER A 84 -4.15 18.76 -0.87
CA SER A 84 -5.42 18.96 -0.18
C SER A 84 -5.40 20.31 0.55
N ASP A 85 -6.49 21.06 0.47
CA ASP A 85 -6.63 22.33 1.18
C ASP A 85 -6.68 22.14 2.72
N ASN A 86 -6.91 20.92 3.17
CA ASN A 86 -6.96 20.59 4.60
C ASN A 86 -5.58 20.40 5.24
N ILE A 87 -4.52 20.44 4.44
CA ILE A 87 -3.15 20.26 4.95
C ILE A 87 -2.48 21.61 5.08
N GLU A 88 -2.04 21.92 6.29
CA GLU A 88 -1.28 23.13 6.60
C GLU A 88 0.20 22.78 6.77
N GLY A 89 1.07 23.78 6.51
CA GLY A 89 2.51 23.66 6.68
C GLY A 89 3.24 23.16 5.44
N GLY A 90 4.52 22.85 5.64
CA GLY A 90 5.40 22.36 4.57
C GLY A 90 5.09 20.94 4.18
N LEU A 91 5.22 20.65 2.89
CA LEU A 91 5.02 19.31 2.35
C LEU A 91 6.28 18.85 1.64
N TYR A 92 6.62 17.58 1.84
CA TYR A 92 7.57 16.90 0.95
C TYR A 92 6.84 16.46 -0.30
N GLN A 93 7.50 16.56 -1.45
CA GLN A 93 6.87 16.16 -2.71
C GLN A 93 7.87 15.48 -3.63
N SER A 94 7.36 14.62 -4.49
CA SER A 94 8.13 13.92 -5.51
C SER A 94 7.25 13.70 -6.73
N GLU A 95 7.86 13.67 -7.91
CA GLU A 95 7.15 13.33 -9.14
C GLU A 95 7.32 11.85 -9.46
N ILE A 96 6.22 11.21 -9.86
CA ILE A 96 6.23 9.84 -10.35
C ILE A 96 5.43 9.74 -11.64
N PHE A 97 5.70 8.67 -12.41
CA PHE A 97 4.87 8.30 -13.55
C PHE A 97 3.79 7.32 -13.11
N SER A 98 2.52 7.69 -13.31
CA SER A 98 1.41 6.79 -12.99
C SER A 98 1.13 5.88 -14.18
N TYR A 99 1.36 4.59 -14.01
CA TYR A 99 1.05 3.59 -15.04
C TYR A 99 -0.45 3.46 -15.28
N THR A 100 -1.25 3.66 -14.25
CA THR A 100 -2.72 3.61 -14.36
C THR A 100 -3.25 4.79 -15.17
N HIS A 101 -2.76 5.99 -14.90
CA HIS A 101 -3.18 7.20 -15.59
C HIS A 101 -2.31 7.53 -16.79
N LYS A 102 -1.20 6.81 -16.99
CA LYS A 102 -0.23 7.02 -18.09
C LYS A 102 0.29 8.45 -18.17
N LYS A 103 0.51 9.08 -17.01
CA LYS A 103 1.00 10.46 -16.91
C LYS A 103 1.85 10.61 -15.65
N LYS A 104 2.66 11.68 -15.62
CA LYS A 104 3.36 12.05 -14.41
C LYS A 104 2.38 12.62 -13.39
N VAL A 105 2.54 12.25 -12.13
CA VAL A 105 1.79 12.81 -11.01
C VAL A 105 2.75 13.22 -9.92
N THR A 106 2.36 14.23 -9.13
CA THR A 106 3.14 14.68 -7.98
C THR A 106 2.59 14.03 -6.72
N LEU A 107 3.48 13.44 -5.92
CA LEU A 107 3.13 12.91 -4.60
C LEU A 107 3.41 13.96 -3.53
N LEU A 108 2.47 14.14 -2.65
CA LEU A 108 2.55 15.13 -1.57
C LEU A 108 2.43 14.49 -0.19
#